data_f29a67aed2a37e54024cf6de2d145334
#
_entry.id   f29a67aed2a37e54024cf6de2d145334
#
_cell.length_a   1.000
_cell.length_b   1.000
_cell.length_c   1.000
_cell.angle_alpha   90.00
_cell.angle_beta   90.00
_cell.angle_gamma   90.00
#
_symmetry.space_group_name_H-M   'P 1'
#
loop_
_entity.id
_entity.type
_entity.pdbx_description
1 polymer ?
#
loop_
_entity_poly.entity_id
_entity_poly.type
_entity_poly.pdbx_seq_one_letter_code
_entity_poly.pdbx_strand_id
1 'polypeptide(L)'
;MLFRSRLGEKPSDLLKHYYAETMREPLFLEALHQWDKAQVVVLGEQEIAPAEAVKALLNAVAEMEKEGVVAARTALWNVIHGGEEYMRKHCEEEKSGWLHLGRSSPSLRVVASRIAFRDLQLQIMASAVDLRAKMIDVAEQHVETLMPGYSYIQHIEPATLGFYLMSFVEPLERDFQRFIGAYRNTNISAVGTGAAYGIEFPLNLERFDELLGFEAAPWNARDSIRNYDYLIETYMALALMHNTLGRVAMDFLIWHSSEFDFIELPGRLSITSSNSPQMRIPYVLEFIHGTSGLIAGRLMEALEIGRAHV
;
A
#
# COMPACT_ATOMS: atom_id res chain seq x y z
N MET A 1 -15.03 -24.34 12.63
CA MET A 1 -14.89 -25.74 12.18
C MET A 1 -15.45 -26.02 10.77
N LEU A 2 -16.15 -25.08 10.16
CA LEU A 2 -16.79 -25.22 8.83
C LEU A 2 -15.80 -25.43 7.65
N PHE A 3 -14.55 -25.00 7.78
CA PHE A 3 -13.55 -25.06 6.70
C PHE A 3 -12.88 -26.41 6.48
N ARG A 4 -13.18 -27.43 7.28
CA ARG A 4 -12.41 -28.68 7.33
C ARG A 4 -13.20 -29.95 7.09
N SER A 5 -14.48 -29.84 6.75
CA SER A 5 -15.35 -31.00 6.68
C SER A 5 -14.95 -32.09 5.67
N ARG A 6 -14.09 -31.76 4.68
CA ARG A 6 -13.65 -32.70 3.65
C ARG A 6 -12.15 -33.02 3.69
N LEU A 7 -11.35 -32.35 4.51
CA LEU A 7 -9.91 -32.56 4.52
C LEU A 7 -9.47 -33.79 5.31
N GLY A 8 -10.31 -34.26 6.27
CA GLY A 8 -9.99 -35.43 7.12
C GLY A 8 -8.78 -35.25 8.04
N GLU A 9 -7.84 -34.37 7.68
CA GLU A 9 -6.59 -34.13 8.38
C GLU A 9 -6.35 -32.63 8.60
N LYS A 10 -5.48 -32.28 9.57
CA LYS A 10 -5.00 -30.92 9.76
C LYS A 10 -3.98 -30.59 8.66
N PRO A 11 -3.94 -29.34 8.13
CA PRO A 11 -2.88 -28.88 7.23
C PRO A 11 -1.50 -29.11 7.83
N SER A 12 -0.53 -29.52 7.00
CA SER A 12 0.86 -29.70 7.43
C SER A 12 1.49 -28.40 7.89
N ASP A 13 2.54 -28.47 8.68
CA ASP A 13 3.28 -27.27 9.13
C ASP A 13 3.95 -26.55 7.96
N LEU A 14 4.33 -27.28 6.91
CA LEU A 14 4.83 -26.68 5.65
C LEU A 14 3.78 -25.76 5.00
N LEU A 15 2.52 -26.19 4.90
CA LEU A 15 1.42 -25.38 4.39
C LEU A 15 1.15 -24.16 5.26
N LYS A 16 1.29 -24.31 6.57
CA LYS A 16 1.16 -23.20 7.53
C LYS A 16 2.22 -22.13 7.29
N HIS A 17 3.47 -22.55 7.05
CA HIS A 17 4.57 -21.65 6.75
C HIS A 17 4.29 -20.79 5.50
N TYR A 18 3.92 -21.41 4.39
CA TYR A 18 3.56 -20.69 3.16
C TYR A 18 2.38 -19.73 3.31
N TYR A 19 1.37 -20.06 4.11
CA TYR A 19 0.21 -19.18 4.33
C TYR A 19 0.48 -18.04 5.31
N ALA A 20 1.38 -18.23 6.27
CA ALA A 20 1.56 -17.30 7.38
C ALA A 20 2.52 -16.15 7.07
N GLU A 21 3.50 -16.34 6.19
CA GLU A 21 4.56 -15.34 5.97
C GLU A 21 4.17 -14.21 5.00
N THR A 22 3.27 -14.49 4.06
CA THR A 22 3.00 -13.57 2.94
C THR A 22 1.98 -12.45 3.24
N MET A 23 1.35 -12.42 4.41
CA MET A 23 0.23 -11.50 4.70
C MET A 23 0.29 -10.87 6.10
N ARG A 24 1.48 -10.67 6.66
CA ARG A 24 1.66 -10.07 7.99
C ARG A 24 2.01 -8.59 7.97
N GLU A 25 1.82 -7.94 6.84
CA GLU A 25 2.03 -6.50 6.72
C GLU A 25 1.05 -5.73 7.63
N PRO A 26 1.53 -4.79 8.46
CA PRO A 26 0.70 -4.07 9.42
C PRO A 26 -0.55 -3.44 8.81
N LEU A 27 -0.42 -2.73 7.69
CA LEU A 27 -1.55 -2.08 7.02
C LEU A 27 -2.61 -3.09 6.56
N PHE A 28 -2.19 -4.29 6.12
CA PHE A 28 -3.13 -5.33 5.73
C PHE A 28 -3.88 -5.93 6.93
N LEU A 29 -3.20 -6.11 8.06
CA LEU A 29 -3.81 -6.60 9.29
C LEU A 29 -4.82 -5.60 9.88
N GLU A 30 -4.49 -4.32 9.83
CA GLU A 30 -5.37 -3.22 10.22
C GLU A 30 -6.59 -3.13 9.30
N ALA A 31 -6.41 -3.27 7.99
CA ALA A 31 -7.50 -3.29 7.01
C ALA A 31 -8.46 -4.46 7.23
N LEU A 32 -7.96 -5.66 7.54
CA LEU A 32 -8.80 -6.79 7.94
C LEU A 32 -9.62 -6.47 9.19
N HIS A 33 -9.01 -5.79 10.16
CA HIS A 33 -9.69 -5.39 11.38
C HIS A 33 -10.77 -4.33 11.12
N GLN A 34 -10.50 -3.35 10.28
CA GLN A 34 -11.51 -2.37 9.87
C GLN A 34 -12.74 -3.05 9.25
N TRP A 35 -12.52 -4.05 8.41
CA TRP A 35 -13.64 -4.79 7.84
C TRP A 35 -14.36 -5.65 8.87
N ASP A 36 -13.68 -6.29 9.82
CA ASP A 36 -14.32 -7.00 10.92
C ASP A 36 -15.25 -6.07 11.72
N LYS A 37 -14.81 -4.84 12.00
CA LYS A 37 -15.63 -3.80 12.67
C LYS A 37 -16.86 -3.46 11.83
N ALA A 38 -16.67 -3.13 10.56
CA ALA A 38 -17.78 -2.80 9.65
C ALA A 38 -18.79 -3.94 9.56
N GLN A 39 -18.32 -5.19 9.51
CA GLN A 39 -19.17 -6.37 9.50
C GLN A 39 -20.07 -6.44 10.74
N VAL A 40 -19.52 -6.25 11.93
CA VAL A 40 -20.30 -6.30 13.18
C VAL A 40 -21.32 -5.16 13.25
N VAL A 41 -20.93 -3.97 12.81
CA VAL A 41 -21.82 -2.79 12.76
C VAL A 41 -23.01 -3.07 11.84
N VAL A 42 -22.77 -3.51 10.60
CA VAL A 42 -23.85 -3.77 9.63
C VAL A 42 -24.76 -4.88 10.09
N LEU A 43 -24.22 -5.97 10.64
CA LEU A 43 -25.03 -7.05 11.20
C LEU A 43 -25.95 -6.57 12.34
N GLY A 44 -25.48 -5.62 13.16
CA GLY A 44 -26.25 -5.04 14.23
C GLY A 44 -27.31 -4.04 13.75
N GLU A 45 -26.93 -3.11 12.86
CA GLU A 45 -27.84 -2.10 12.31
C GLU A 45 -29.00 -2.71 11.52
N GLN A 46 -28.76 -3.83 10.84
CA GLN A 46 -29.79 -4.58 10.11
C GLN A 46 -30.53 -5.65 10.94
N GLU A 47 -30.20 -5.78 12.22
CA GLU A 47 -30.80 -6.80 13.11
C GLU A 47 -30.66 -8.24 12.57
N ILE A 48 -29.62 -8.51 11.75
CA ILE A 48 -29.34 -9.84 11.18
C ILE A 48 -28.78 -10.78 12.26
N ALA A 49 -27.86 -10.27 13.08
CA ALA A 49 -27.32 -10.99 14.22
C ALA A 49 -28.06 -10.59 15.51
N PRO A 50 -28.25 -11.53 16.46
CA PRO A 50 -28.82 -11.21 17.76
C PRO A 50 -28.02 -10.11 18.48
N ALA A 51 -28.70 -9.18 19.16
CA ALA A 51 -28.08 -8.04 19.85
C ALA A 51 -26.97 -8.48 20.83
N GLU A 52 -27.15 -9.61 21.50
CA GLU A 52 -26.14 -10.19 22.41
C GLU A 52 -24.88 -10.66 21.66
N ALA A 53 -25.04 -11.19 20.44
CA ALA A 53 -23.90 -11.57 19.61
C ALA A 53 -23.13 -10.32 19.12
N VAL A 54 -23.86 -9.30 18.64
CA VAL A 54 -23.28 -8.01 18.24
C VAL A 54 -22.49 -7.38 19.39
N LYS A 55 -23.08 -7.32 20.59
CA LYS A 55 -22.42 -6.79 21.78
C LYS A 55 -21.15 -7.57 22.14
N ALA A 56 -21.20 -8.90 22.09
CA ALA A 56 -20.03 -9.74 22.38
C ALA A 56 -18.90 -9.51 21.36
N LEU A 57 -19.24 -9.44 20.07
CA LEU A 57 -18.28 -9.18 19.00
C LEU A 57 -17.66 -7.79 19.10
N LEU A 58 -18.45 -6.72 19.38
CA LEU A 58 -17.92 -5.37 19.58
C LEU A 58 -16.98 -5.30 20.79
N ASN A 59 -17.28 -5.97 21.89
CA ASN A 59 -16.38 -6.04 23.03
C ASN A 59 -15.05 -6.71 22.66
N ALA A 60 -15.09 -7.82 21.93
CA ALA A 60 -13.87 -8.51 21.50
C ALA A 60 -13.06 -7.68 20.48
N VAL A 61 -13.73 -6.92 19.60
CA VAL A 61 -13.06 -5.93 18.73
C VAL A 61 -12.32 -4.88 19.57
N ALA A 62 -13.00 -4.31 20.58
CA ALA A 62 -12.41 -3.30 21.45
C ALA A 62 -11.23 -3.87 22.29
N GLU A 63 -11.28 -5.14 22.68
CA GLU A 63 -10.16 -5.79 23.36
C GLU A 63 -8.96 -5.97 22.43
N MET A 64 -9.17 -6.44 21.19
CA MET A 64 -8.10 -6.51 20.19
C MET A 64 -7.42 -5.15 19.96
N GLU A 65 -8.20 -4.07 19.94
CA GLU A 65 -7.66 -2.70 19.81
C GLU A 65 -6.79 -2.30 21.00
N LYS A 66 -7.18 -2.67 22.22
CA LYS A 66 -6.38 -2.41 23.43
C LYS A 66 -5.08 -3.22 23.47
N GLU A 67 -5.10 -4.45 22.99
CA GLU A 67 -3.91 -5.31 22.89
C GLU A 67 -2.97 -4.86 21.77
N GLY A 68 -3.48 -4.10 20.80
CA GLY A 68 -2.82 -3.73 19.56
C GLY A 68 -3.14 -4.72 18.44
N VAL A 69 -3.88 -4.24 17.44
CA VAL A 69 -4.43 -5.03 16.33
C VAL A 69 -3.37 -5.88 15.62
N VAL A 70 -2.24 -5.25 15.27
CA VAL A 70 -1.14 -5.92 14.55
C VAL A 70 -0.55 -7.05 15.41
N ALA A 71 -0.28 -6.79 16.68
CA ALA A 71 0.29 -7.77 17.60
C ALA A 71 -0.65 -8.96 17.80
N ALA A 72 -1.93 -8.69 18.10
CA ALA A 72 -2.95 -9.71 18.32
C ALA A 72 -3.15 -10.60 17.08
N ARG A 73 -3.24 -10.01 15.88
CA ARG A 73 -3.41 -10.76 14.63
C ARG A 73 -2.16 -11.53 14.22
N THR A 74 -0.96 -10.98 14.44
CA THR A 74 0.30 -11.66 14.12
C THR A 74 0.51 -12.91 14.97
N ALA A 75 0.01 -12.92 16.20
CA ALA A 75 0.06 -14.07 17.10
C ALA A 75 -0.87 -15.23 16.66
N LEU A 76 -1.80 -14.99 15.71
CA LEU A 76 -2.74 -15.99 15.23
C LEU A 76 -2.16 -16.78 14.06
N TRP A 77 -2.59 -18.04 13.97
CA TRP A 77 -2.11 -18.94 12.94
C TRP A 77 -2.62 -18.57 11.53
N ASN A 78 -3.90 -18.22 11.42
CA ASN A 78 -4.52 -17.89 10.13
C ASN A 78 -4.73 -16.38 10.03
N VAL A 79 -3.85 -15.71 9.32
CA VAL A 79 -3.86 -14.24 9.21
C VAL A 79 -5.16 -13.72 8.62
N ILE A 80 -5.67 -14.32 7.53
CA ILE A 80 -6.89 -13.88 6.85
C ILE A 80 -8.12 -14.06 7.74
N HIS A 81 -8.21 -15.18 8.42
CA HIS A 81 -9.29 -15.52 9.35
C HIS A 81 -8.93 -15.25 10.81
N GLY A 82 -7.93 -14.40 11.04
CA GLY A 82 -7.48 -14.04 12.38
C GLY A 82 -8.57 -13.38 13.22
N GLY A 83 -9.44 -12.57 12.57
CA GLY A 83 -10.59 -11.97 13.24
C GLY A 83 -11.52 -13.04 13.81
N GLU A 84 -11.95 -13.99 13.00
CA GLU A 84 -12.82 -15.09 13.43
C GLU A 84 -12.15 -15.99 14.49
N GLU A 85 -10.84 -16.22 14.37
CA GLU A 85 -10.09 -16.98 15.37
C GLU A 85 -10.02 -16.24 16.71
N TYR A 86 -9.78 -14.93 16.68
CA TYR A 86 -9.76 -14.08 17.88
C TYR A 86 -11.14 -14.03 18.55
N MET A 87 -12.20 -13.76 17.78
CA MET A 87 -13.56 -13.71 18.30
C MET A 87 -13.97 -15.02 18.98
N ARG A 88 -13.60 -16.16 18.39
CA ARG A 88 -13.88 -17.48 18.98
C ARG A 88 -13.17 -17.72 20.32
N LYS A 89 -12.05 -17.05 20.59
CA LYS A 89 -11.35 -17.13 21.87
C LYS A 89 -11.95 -16.22 22.95
N HIS A 90 -12.63 -15.14 22.53
CA HIS A 90 -13.13 -14.09 23.43
C HIS A 90 -14.66 -14.06 23.50
N CYS A 91 -15.36 -14.78 22.65
CA CYS A 91 -16.81 -14.93 22.64
C CYS A 91 -17.21 -16.41 22.61
N GLU A 92 -18.43 -16.71 22.98
CA GLU A 92 -19.06 -18.02 22.77
C GLU A 92 -19.07 -18.38 21.27
N GLU A 93 -18.90 -19.67 20.93
CA GLU A 93 -18.80 -20.13 19.54
C GLU A 93 -20.02 -19.73 18.69
N GLU A 94 -21.22 -19.81 19.25
CA GLU A 94 -22.48 -19.43 18.58
C GLU A 94 -22.50 -17.92 18.22
N LYS A 95 -21.97 -17.07 19.10
CA LYS A 95 -21.89 -15.62 18.87
C LYS A 95 -20.79 -15.26 17.89
N SER A 96 -19.63 -15.90 17.98
CA SER A 96 -18.48 -15.62 17.12
C SER A 96 -18.70 -15.97 15.64
N GLY A 97 -19.53 -16.96 15.36
CA GLY A 97 -19.85 -17.43 14.01
C GLY A 97 -20.48 -16.37 13.10
N TRP A 98 -21.19 -15.40 13.67
CA TRP A 98 -21.83 -14.33 12.91
C TRP A 98 -20.84 -13.46 12.14
N LEU A 99 -19.61 -13.31 12.63
CA LEU A 99 -18.60 -12.49 11.95
C LEU A 99 -18.31 -12.94 10.52
N HIS A 100 -18.44 -14.25 10.24
CA HIS A 100 -18.10 -14.80 8.92
C HIS A 100 -19.25 -14.72 7.89
N LEU A 101 -20.44 -14.29 8.29
CA LEU A 101 -21.63 -14.30 7.43
C LEU A 101 -21.39 -13.52 6.13
N GLY A 102 -21.61 -14.15 4.97
CA GLY A 102 -21.44 -13.54 3.65
C GLY A 102 -19.97 -13.30 3.23
N ARG A 103 -19.00 -13.75 4.01
CA ARG A 103 -17.56 -13.54 3.75
C ARG A 103 -16.88 -14.79 3.22
N SER A 104 -15.78 -14.62 2.52
CA SER A 104 -14.92 -15.70 2.01
C SER A 104 -13.44 -15.31 2.12
N SER A 105 -12.53 -16.29 2.12
CA SER A 105 -11.08 -15.98 2.11
C SER A 105 -10.64 -15.08 0.94
N PRO A 106 -11.13 -15.29 -0.31
CA PRO A 106 -10.84 -14.37 -1.39
C PRO A 106 -11.34 -12.95 -1.13
N SER A 107 -12.59 -12.77 -0.69
CA SER A 107 -13.12 -11.42 -0.42
C SER A 107 -12.39 -10.75 0.73
N LEU A 108 -12.06 -11.46 1.81
CA LEU A 108 -11.26 -10.94 2.92
C LEU A 108 -9.92 -10.39 2.43
N ARG A 109 -9.24 -11.15 1.56
CA ARG A 109 -7.96 -10.74 1.00
C ARG A 109 -8.08 -9.48 0.15
N VAL A 110 -9.01 -9.47 -0.81
CA VAL A 110 -9.11 -8.38 -1.80
C VAL A 110 -9.58 -7.08 -1.15
N VAL A 111 -10.60 -7.12 -0.29
CA VAL A 111 -11.08 -5.92 0.41
C VAL A 111 -9.97 -5.33 1.29
N ALA A 112 -9.30 -6.15 2.10
CA ALA A 112 -8.20 -5.68 2.94
C ALA A 112 -7.02 -5.15 2.11
N SER A 113 -6.67 -5.80 0.99
CA SER A 113 -5.64 -5.30 0.08
C SER A 113 -6.00 -3.93 -0.48
N ARG A 114 -7.24 -3.72 -0.94
CA ARG A 114 -7.68 -2.43 -1.49
C ARG A 114 -7.61 -1.32 -0.44
N ILE A 115 -8.04 -1.59 0.80
CA ILE A 115 -7.94 -0.62 1.90
C ILE A 115 -6.46 -0.29 2.19
N ALA A 116 -5.61 -1.29 2.36
CA ALA A 116 -4.20 -1.10 2.65
C ALA A 116 -3.46 -0.36 1.52
N PHE A 117 -3.73 -0.72 0.26
CA PHE A 117 -3.14 -0.04 -0.90
C PHE A 117 -3.62 1.40 -1.04
N ARG A 118 -4.89 1.67 -0.82
CA ARG A 118 -5.43 3.02 -0.81
C ARG A 118 -4.71 3.91 0.21
N ASP A 119 -4.53 3.42 1.42
CA ASP A 119 -3.86 4.16 2.49
C ASP A 119 -2.37 4.41 2.16
N LEU A 120 -1.71 3.43 1.56
CA LEU A 120 -0.33 3.57 1.07
C LEU A 120 -0.23 4.58 -0.08
N GLN A 121 -1.16 4.54 -1.05
CA GLN A 121 -1.22 5.52 -2.15
C GLN A 121 -1.38 6.94 -1.63
N LEU A 122 -2.24 7.18 -0.63
CA LEU A 122 -2.42 8.49 -0.02
C LEU A 122 -1.14 8.99 0.65
N GLN A 123 -0.39 8.12 1.34
CA GLN A 123 0.91 8.48 1.94
C GLN A 123 1.95 8.85 0.87
N ILE A 124 2.01 8.09 -0.22
CA ILE A 124 2.91 8.38 -1.35
C ILE A 124 2.53 9.72 -1.99
N MET A 125 1.25 9.94 -2.24
CA MET A 125 0.75 11.18 -2.83
C MET A 125 1.04 12.40 -1.94
N ALA A 126 0.86 12.29 -0.63
CA ALA A 126 1.21 13.35 0.32
C ALA A 126 2.71 13.66 0.27
N SER A 127 3.57 12.63 0.28
CA SER A 127 5.02 12.79 0.18
C SER A 127 5.45 13.42 -1.15
N ALA A 128 4.77 13.09 -2.26
CA ALA A 128 5.03 13.68 -3.57
C ALA A 128 4.66 15.18 -3.62
N VAL A 129 3.55 15.56 -2.97
CA VAL A 129 3.16 16.98 -2.85
C VAL A 129 4.20 17.75 -2.04
N ASP A 130 4.63 17.22 -0.89
CA ASP A 130 5.64 17.84 -0.05
C ASP A 130 6.97 18.00 -0.78
N LEU A 131 7.42 17.00 -1.51
CA LEU A 131 8.63 17.06 -2.32
C LEU A 131 8.53 18.13 -3.39
N ARG A 132 7.42 18.17 -4.14
CA ARG A 132 7.18 19.19 -5.18
C ARG A 132 7.18 20.59 -4.62
N ALA A 133 6.51 20.83 -3.49
CA ALA A 133 6.50 22.12 -2.82
C ALA A 133 7.92 22.56 -2.45
N LYS A 134 8.74 21.66 -1.88
CA LYS A 134 10.14 21.96 -1.56
C LYS A 134 10.99 22.25 -2.80
N MET A 135 10.79 21.53 -3.88
CA MET A 135 11.51 21.78 -5.13
C MET A 135 11.14 23.15 -5.73
N ILE A 136 9.87 23.54 -5.66
CA ILE A 136 9.40 24.87 -6.09
C ILE A 136 10.01 25.96 -5.21
N ASP A 137 9.93 25.83 -3.88
CA ASP A 137 10.53 26.78 -2.93
C ASP A 137 12.03 27.04 -3.21
N VAL A 138 12.78 25.97 -3.53
CA VAL A 138 14.20 26.08 -3.88
C VAL A 138 14.38 26.69 -5.27
N ALA A 139 13.54 26.30 -6.23
CA ALA A 139 13.61 26.86 -7.59
C ALA A 139 13.38 28.39 -7.59
N GLU A 140 12.42 28.88 -6.80
CA GLU A 140 12.15 30.31 -6.63
C GLU A 140 13.36 31.09 -6.09
N GLN A 141 14.11 30.50 -5.15
CA GLN A 141 15.31 31.12 -4.58
C GLN A 141 16.50 31.19 -5.59
N HIS A 142 16.42 30.40 -6.65
CA HIS A 142 17.49 30.20 -7.60
C HIS A 142 17.11 30.56 -9.06
N VAL A 143 16.11 31.40 -9.24
CA VAL A 143 15.68 31.85 -10.60
C VAL A 143 16.77 32.61 -11.37
N GLU A 144 17.70 33.28 -10.68
CA GLU A 144 18.82 34.02 -11.27
C GLU A 144 20.18 33.34 -11.05
N THR A 145 20.23 32.18 -10.40
CA THR A 145 21.47 31.43 -10.19
C THR A 145 21.88 30.75 -11.48
N LEU A 146 22.83 31.39 -12.18
CA LEU A 146 23.33 30.89 -13.45
C LEU A 146 24.12 29.60 -13.27
N MET A 147 23.91 28.66 -14.18
CA MET A 147 24.66 27.43 -14.31
C MET A 147 24.81 27.08 -15.79
N PRO A 148 25.83 26.28 -16.17
CA PRO A 148 25.88 25.74 -17.53
C PRO A 148 24.80 24.70 -17.69
N GLY A 149 24.06 24.70 -18.79
CA GLY A 149 23.27 23.59 -19.24
C GLY A 149 24.20 22.48 -19.76
N TYR A 150 23.75 21.21 -19.56
CA TYR A 150 24.51 20.03 -19.99
C TYR A 150 23.70 19.14 -20.93
N SER A 151 24.37 18.65 -21.99
CA SER A 151 23.96 17.54 -22.79
C SER A 151 25.16 16.65 -23.08
N TYR A 152 25.05 15.35 -22.90
CA TYR A 152 26.18 14.40 -23.00
C TYR A 152 27.41 14.79 -22.14
N ILE A 153 27.13 15.39 -20.96
CA ILE A 153 28.17 15.92 -20.06
C ILE A 153 29.04 17.03 -20.77
N GLN A 154 28.49 17.67 -21.78
CA GLN A 154 29.09 18.81 -22.49
C GLN A 154 28.27 20.07 -22.20
N HIS A 155 28.95 21.22 -22.10
CA HIS A 155 28.26 22.48 -21.94
C HIS A 155 27.46 22.83 -23.19
N ILE A 156 26.23 23.30 -22.97
CA ILE A 156 25.36 23.84 -24.01
C ILE A 156 24.93 25.26 -23.64
N GLU A 157 23.64 25.60 -23.73
CA GLU A 157 23.15 26.92 -23.41
C GLU A 157 23.24 27.21 -21.90
N PRO A 158 23.43 28.51 -21.51
CA PRO A 158 23.27 28.90 -20.11
C PRO A 158 21.85 28.60 -19.60
N ALA A 159 21.78 28.11 -18.38
CA ALA A 159 20.52 27.81 -17.67
C ALA A 159 20.55 28.47 -16.29
N THR A 160 19.45 28.34 -15.54
CA THR A 160 19.43 28.65 -14.11
C THR A 160 19.10 27.41 -13.32
N LEU A 161 19.54 27.35 -12.06
CA LEU A 161 19.21 26.25 -11.17
C LEU A 161 17.68 26.14 -10.96
N GLY A 162 16.98 27.27 -10.87
CA GLY A 162 15.52 27.30 -10.78
C GLY A 162 14.85 26.64 -11.99
N PHE A 163 15.26 27.00 -13.22
CA PHE A 163 14.76 26.37 -14.45
C PHE A 163 15.03 24.86 -14.47
N TYR A 164 16.23 24.45 -14.08
CA TYR A 164 16.62 23.04 -14.00
C TYR A 164 15.70 22.26 -13.04
N LEU A 165 15.48 22.77 -11.82
CA LEU A 165 14.63 22.11 -10.82
C LEU A 165 13.18 21.97 -11.29
N MET A 166 12.64 23.00 -11.96
CA MET A 166 11.29 22.96 -12.53
C MET A 166 11.12 21.86 -13.57
N SER A 167 12.18 21.48 -14.28
CA SER A 167 12.14 20.37 -15.24
C SER A 167 11.84 19.01 -14.61
N PHE A 168 11.97 18.87 -13.29
CA PHE A 168 11.58 17.68 -12.52
C PHE A 168 10.23 17.84 -11.79
N VAL A 169 9.87 19.06 -11.43
CA VAL A 169 8.55 19.35 -10.82
C VAL A 169 7.40 18.96 -11.74
N GLU A 170 7.51 19.27 -13.02
CA GLU A 170 6.48 18.93 -14.01
C GLU A 170 6.23 17.44 -14.22
N PRO A 171 7.24 16.56 -14.42
CA PRO A 171 7.01 15.13 -14.48
C PRO A 171 6.43 14.57 -13.18
N LEU A 172 6.83 15.06 -12.01
CA LEU A 172 6.25 14.66 -10.73
C LEU A 172 4.75 15.03 -10.63
N GLU A 173 4.32 16.15 -11.23
CA GLU A 173 2.87 16.47 -11.37
C GLU A 173 2.16 15.41 -12.20
N ARG A 174 2.71 15.03 -13.35
CA ARG A 174 2.10 13.99 -14.19
C ARG A 174 2.06 12.64 -13.49
N ASP A 175 3.06 12.32 -12.67
CA ASP A 175 3.09 11.10 -11.87
C ASP A 175 2.03 11.14 -10.77
N PHE A 176 1.83 12.30 -10.13
CA PHE A 176 0.76 12.50 -9.17
C PHE A 176 -0.64 12.26 -9.79
N GLN A 177 -0.88 12.75 -11.02
CA GLN A 177 -2.14 12.50 -11.74
C GLN A 177 -2.34 11.00 -12.05
N ARG A 178 -1.27 10.24 -12.31
CA ARG A 178 -1.34 8.78 -12.48
C ARG A 178 -1.75 8.08 -11.18
N PHE A 179 -1.22 8.54 -10.04
CA PHE A 179 -1.64 8.03 -8.73
C PHE A 179 -3.11 8.32 -8.43
N ILE A 180 -3.65 9.48 -8.80
CA ILE A 180 -5.09 9.75 -8.68
C ILE A 180 -5.90 8.73 -9.47
N GLY A 181 -5.49 8.38 -10.70
CA GLY A 181 -6.13 7.34 -11.50
C GLY A 181 -6.09 5.97 -10.82
N ALA A 182 -4.91 5.55 -10.39
CA ALA A 182 -4.72 4.28 -9.68
C ALA A 182 -5.51 4.23 -8.36
N TYR A 183 -5.56 5.33 -7.61
CA TYR A 183 -6.37 5.46 -6.39
C TYR A 183 -7.86 5.23 -6.66
N ARG A 184 -8.43 5.86 -7.69
CA ARG A 184 -9.85 5.68 -8.05
C ARG A 184 -10.17 4.23 -8.33
N ASN A 185 -9.30 3.51 -9.05
CA ASN A 185 -9.50 2.10 -9.35
C ASN A 185 -9.27 1.20 -8.12
N THR A 186 -8.39 1.60 -7.20
CA THR A 186 -8.21 0.93 -5.90
C THR A 186 -9.43 1.13 -5.00
N ASN A 187 -10.04 2.32 -5.01
CA ASN A 187 -11.13 2.71 -4.13
C ASN A 187 -12.51 2.21 -4.59
N ILE A 188 -12.55 1.08 -5.30
CA ILE A 188 -13.76 0.35 -5.67
C ILE A 188 -13.95 -0.81 -4.69
N SER A 189 -15.14 -0.91 -4.10
CA SER A 189 -15.49 -1.97 -3.15
C SER A 189 -15.40 -3.37 -3.76
N ALA A 190 -14.99 -4.34 -2.96
CA ALA A 190 -15.14 -5.76 -3.27
C ALA A 190 -15.97 -6.49 -2.20
N VAL A 191 -16.68 -5.73 -1.36
CA VAL A 191 -17.63 -6.28 -0.37
C VAL A 191 -18.82 -6.89 -1.11
N GLY A 192 -19.36 -7.98 -0.58
CA GLY A 192 -20.51 -8.66 -1.18
C GLY A 192 -20.18 -9.56 -2.38
N THR A 193 -18.92 -9.65 -2.79
CA THR A 193 -18.51 -10.51 -3.93
C THR A 193 -18.51 -12.01 -3.59
N GLY A 194 -18.55 -12.36 -2.30
CA GLY A 194 -18.41 -13.76 -1.84
C GLY A 194 -17.09 -14.37 -2.31
N ALA A 195 -17.14 -15.58 -2.87
CA ALA A 195 -15.95 -16.19 -3.46
C ALA A 195 -15.62 -15.68 -4.88
N ALA A 196 -16.64 -15.20 -5.63
CA ALA A 196 -16.53 -14.57 -6.94
C ALA A 196 -17.87 -14.19 -7.60
N TYR A 197 -18.99 -14.67 -7.10
CA TYR A 197 -20.29 -14.57 -7.79
C TYR A 197 -21.39 -13.94 -6.94
N GLY A 198 -21.01 -13.20 -5.91
CA GLY A 198 -21.93 -12.54 -5.00
C GLY A 198 -22.24 -13.37 -3.75
N ILE A 199 -23.13 -12.83 -2.93
CA ILE A 199 -23.64 -13.45 -1.70
C ILE A 199 -25.16 -13.49 -1.73
N GLU A 200 -25.76 -14.49 -1.10
CA GLU A 200 -27.20 -14.64 -1.01
C GLU A 200 -27.82 -13.88 0.20
N PHE A 201 -26.98 -13.45 1.13
CA PHE A 201 -27.41 -12.75 2.33
C PHE A 201 -27.74 -11.29 2.03
N PRO A 202 -28.86 -10.74 2.53
CA PRO A 202 -29.29 -9.37 2.26
C PRO A 202 -28.54 -8.34 3.11
N LEU A 203 -27.20 -8.33 3.00
CA LEU A 203 -26.35 -7.35 3.67
C LEU A 203 -26.42 -5.99 2.98
N ASN A 204 -26.48 -4.91 3.73
CA ASN A 204 -26.43 -3.55 3.20
C ASN A 204 -25.01 -3.22 2.72
N LEU A 205 -24.74 -3.43 1.44
CA LEU A 205 -23.42 -3.22 0.85
C LEU A 205 -23.05 -1.73 0.79
N GLU A 206 -24.01 -0.83 0.58
CA GLU A 206 -23.77 0.62 0.59
C GLU A 206 -23.28 1.07 1.97
N ARG A 207 -23.83 0.50 3.05
CA ARG A 207 -23.38 0.81 4.41
C ARG A 207 -21.96 0.34 4.68
N PHE A 208 -21.53 -0.79 4.11
CA PHE A 208 -20.15 -1.21 4.14
C PHE A 208 -19.23 -0.22 3.42
N ASP A 209 -19.63 0.23 2.24
CA ASP A 209 -18.84 1.16 1.44
C ASP A 209 -18.65 2.49 2.18
N GLU A 210 -19.70 3.00 2.85
CA GLU A 210 -19.60 4.17 3.73
C GLU A 210 -18.62 3.94 4.90
N LEU A 211 -18.75 2.82 5.62
CA LEU A 211 -17.94 2.51 6.80
C LEU A 211 -16.46 2.27 6.45
N LEU A 212 -16.20 1.71 5.27
CA LEU A 212 -14.85 1.39 4.79
C LEU A 212 -14.26 2.48 3.89
N GLY A 213 -15.05 3.51 3.53
CA GLY A 213 -14.61 4.64 2.72
C GLY A 213 -14.42 4.32 1.25
N PHE A 214 -15.14 3.34 0.70
CA PHE A 214 -15.15 3.09 -0.74
C PHE A 214 -16.07 4.07 -1.48
N GLU A 215 -15.65 4.51 -2.66
CA GLU A 215 -16.40 5.49 -3.47
C GLU A 215 -17.38 4.85 -4.45
N ALA A 216 -17.16 3.61 -4.82
CA ALA A 216 -17.98 2.90 -5.80
C ALA A 216 -18.14 1.43 -5.45
N ALA A 217 -19.34 0.90 -5.77
CA ALA A 217 -19.61 -0.52 -5.76
C ALA A 217 -19.09 -1.19 -7.06
N PRO A 218 -18.78 -2.48 -7.04
CA PRO A 218 -18.32 -3.20 -8.22
C PRO A 218 -19.48 -3.43 -9.21
N TRP A 219 -19.21 -3.27 -10.49
CA TRP A 219 -20.16 -3.65 -11.55
C TRP A 219 -20.30 -5.18 -11.69
N ASN A 220 -19.24 -5.90 -11.38
CA ASN A 220 -19.19 -7.35 -11.50
C ASN A 220 -18.35 -7.94 -10.36
N ALA A 221 -18.97 -8.84 -9.59
CA ALA A 221 -18.33 -9.46 -8.42
C ALA A 221 -17.08 -10.26 -8.78
N ARG A 222 -17.10 -10.96 -9.93
CA ARG A 222 -15.95 -11.76 -10.37
C ARG A 222 -14.78 -10.91 -10.79
N ASP A 223 -15.03 -9.81 -11.48
CA ASP A 223 -14.01 -8.83 -11.85
C ASP A 223 -13.32 -8.25 -10.62
N SER A 224 -14.11 -7.75 -9.66
CA SER A 224 -13.58 -7.12 -8.44
C SER A 224 -12.67 -8.03 -7.60
N ILE A 225 -12.91 -9.35 -7.65
CA ILE A 225 -12.17 -10.29 -6.81
C ILE A 225 -11.02 -10.99 -7.55
N ARG A 226 -11.02 -10.96 -8.88
CA ARG A 226 -10.03 -11.69 -9.71
C ARG A 226 -9.07 -10.78 -10.43
N ASN A 227 -9.44 -9.52 -10.64
CA ASN A 227 -8.59 -8.57 -11.33
C ASN A 227 -7.74 -7.78 -10.35
N TYR A 228 -6.44 -7.72 -10.62
CA TYR A 228 -5.43 -7.01 -9.82
C TYR A 228 -4.83 -5.81 -10.56
N ASP A 229 -5.53 -5.29 -11.58
CA ASP A 229 -5.09 -4.16 -12.38
C ASP A 229 -4.81 -2.90 -11.55
N TYR A 230 -5.62 -2.63 -10.52
CA TYR A 230 -5.40 -1.53 -9.58
C TYR A 230 -4.01 -1.59 -8.89
N LEU A 231 -3.52 -2.80 -8.61
CA LEU A 231 -2.20 -3.03 -8.05
C LEU A 231 -1.10 -2.74 -9.08
N ILE A 232 -1.29 -3.25 -10.31
CA ILE A 232 -0.37 -3.05 -11.42
C ILE A 232 -0.27 -1.56 -11.77
N GLU A 233 -1.39 -0.84 -11.86
CA GLU A 233 -1.43 0.59 -12.09
C GLU A 233 -0.67 1.37 -11.02
N THR A 234 -0.81 0.98 -9.75
CA THR A 234 -0.04 1.57 -8.64
C THR A 234 1.46 1.38 -8.84
N TYR A 235 1.90 0.17 -9.17
CA TYR A 235 3.33 -0.09 -9.44
C TYR A 235 3.83 0.62 -10.69
N MET A 236 3.01 0.79 -11.74
CA MET A 236 3.35 1.57 -12.93
C MET A 236 3.57 3.05 -12.58
N ALA A 237 2.66 3.66 -11.83
CA ALA A 237 2.79 5.04 -11.38
C ALA A 237 4.05 5.22 -10.51
N LEU A 238 4.31 4.26 -9.60
CA LEU A 238 5.48 4.26 -8.74
C LEU A 238 6.79 4.12 -9.54
N ALA A 239 6.83 3.24 -10.55
CA ALA A 239 8.00 3.05 -11.40
C ALA A 239 8.34 4.30 -12.21
N LEU A 240 7.33 5.01 -12.73
CA LEU A 240 7.52 6.26 -13.47
C LEU A 240 8.03 7.38 -12.53
N MET A 241 7.44 7.52 -11.35
CA MET A 241 7.89 8.50 -10.35
C MET A 241 9.34 8.21 -9.93
N HIS A 242 9.68 6.97 -9.64
CA HIS A 242 11.05 6.60 -9.26
C HIS A 242 12.05 6.77 -10.40
N ASN A 243 11.65 6.59 -11.65
CA ASN A 243 12.51 6.93 -12.79
C ASN A 243 12.84 8.43 -12.81
N THR A 244 11.86 9.29 -12.52
CA THR A 244 12.10 10.75 -12.37
C THR A 244 13.05 11.04 -11.21
N LEU A 245 12.79 10.47 -10.03
CA LEU A 245 13.62 10.66 -8.83
C LEU A 245 15.04 10.12 -9.02
N GLY A 246 15.20 8.97 -9.69
CA GLY A 246 16.51 8.39 -9.97
C GLY A 246 17.35 9.26 -10.89
N ARG A 247 16.75 9.99 -11.84
CA ARG A 247 17.45 10.96 -12.69
C ARG A 247 17.94 12.17 -11.89
N VAL A 248 17.06 12.75 -11.05
CA VAL A 248 17.47 13.85 -10.15
C VAL A 248 18.63 13.41 -9.25
N ALA A 249 18.51 12.23 -8.64
CA ALA A 249 19.52 11.69 -7.75
C ALA A 249 20.86 11.49 -8.47
N MET A 250 20.84 11.03 -9.73
CA MET A 250 22.05 10.84 -10.52
C MET A 250 22.72 12.19 -10.86
N ASP A 251 21.94 13.17 -11.30
CA ASP A 251 22.47 14.50 -11.60
C ASP A 251 23.10 15.14 -10.34
N PHE A 252 22.43 15.03 -9.19
CA PHE A 252 22.98 15.54 -7.92
C PHE A 252 24.20 14.75 -7.44
N LEU A 253 24.28 13.46 -7.76
CA LEU A 253 25.45 12.64 -7.47
C LEU A 253 26.66 13.12 -8.27
N ILE A 254 26.48 13.42 -9.57
CA ILE A 254 27.50 14.01 -10.43
C ILE A 254 27.88 15.38 -9.91
N TRP A 255 26.95 16.24 -9.56
CA TRP A 255 27.22 17.60 -9.08
C TRP A 255 27.89 17.66 -7.70
N HIS A 256 27.74 16.61 -6.89
CA HIS A 256 28.44 16.47 -5.61
C HIS A 256 29.89 15.97 -5.76
N SER A 257 30.31 15.55 -6.96
CA SER A 257 31.66 15.09 -7.21
C SER A 257 32.66 16.24 -7.11
N SER A 258 33.93 15.93 -6.81
CA SER A 258 35.01 16.90 -6.71
C SER A 258 35.28 17.66 -8.03
N GLU A 259 34.89 17.07 -9.15
CA GLU A 259 35.08 17.62 -10.51
C GLU A 259 34.05 18.71 -10.83
N PHE A 260 32.77 18.51 -10.36
CA PHE A 260 31.69 19.49 -10.60
C PHE A 260 31.54 20.47 -9.45
N ASP A 261 31.50 20.00 -8.23
CA ASP A 261 31.42 20.79 -6.99
C ASP A 261 30.30 21.86 -7.00
N PHE A 262 29.13 21.53 -7.62
CA PHE A 262 27.97 22.44 -7.69
C PHE A 262 27.13 22.41 -6.45
N ILE A 263 27.07 21.27 -5.77
CA ILE A 263 26.30 21.05 -4.55
C ILE A 263 27.13 20.31 -3.49
N GLU A 264 26.87 20.62 -2.24
CA GLU A 264 27.43 19.92 -1.10
C GLU A 264 26.29 19.30 -0.28
N LEU A 265 26.34 18.00 -0.02
CA LEU A 265 25.40 17.34 0.88
C LEU A 265 25.82 17.54 2.34
N PRO A 266 24.86 17.84 3.25
CA PRO A 266 25.17 17.92 4.67
C PRO A 266 25.59 16.55 5.23
N GLY A 267 26.47 16.56 6.23
CA GLY A 267 27.01 15.33 6.83
C GLY A 267 25.98 14.31 7.28
N ARG A 268 24.77 14.77 7.69
CA ARG A 268 23.66 13.88 8.08
C ARG A 268 23.05 13.06 6.92
N LEU A 269 23.34 13.44 5.67
CA LEU A 269 22.90 12.74 4.46
C LEU A 269 24.05 12.02 3.73
N SER A 270 25.24 12.00 4.35
CA SER A 270 26.43 11.39 3.80
C SER A 270 27.01 10.38 4.78
N ILE A 271 27.76 9.44 4.27
CA ILE A 271 28.58 8.52 5.07
C ILE A 271 30.05 8.67 4.68
N THR A 272 30.95 8.13 5.50
CA THR A 272 32.39 8.12 5.19
C THR A 272 32.87 6.70 4.88
N SER A 273 34.01 6.59 4.22
CA SER A 273 34.67 5.31 3.97
C SER A 273 35.54 4.89 5.17
N SER A 274 35.60 3.60 5.44
CA SER A 274 36.45 3.04 6.52
C SER A 274 37.94 3.20 6.29
N ASN A 275 38.37 3.25 5.02
CA ASN A 275 39.78 3.37 4.64
C ASN A 275 40.12 4.69 3.91
N SER A 276 39.12 5.55 3.66
CA SER A 276 39.27 6.84 3.00
C SER A 276 38.44 7.90 3.74
N PRO A 277 38.89 8.36 4.92
CA PRO A 277 38.07 9.17 5.83
C PRO A 277 37.77 10.57 5.31
N GLN A 278 38.45 11.04 4.27
CA GLN A 278 38.16 12.29 3.58
C GLN A 278 36.92 12.24 2.69
N MET A 279 36.41 11.05 2.38
CA MET A 279 35.27 10.93 1.49
C MET A 279 33.97 11.34 2.20
N ARG A 280 33.14 12.06 1.46
CA ARG A 280 31.72 12.30 1.76
C ARG A 280 30.89 11.55 0.73
N ILE A 281 30.44 10.36 1.07
CA ILE A 281 29.69 9.50 0.15
C ILE A 281 28.23 9.92 0.18
N PRO A 282 27.63 10.33 -0.94
CA PRO A 282 26.22 10.77 -1.02
C PRO A 282 25.24 9.57 -1.03
N TYR A 283 25.30 8.77 0.02
CA TYR A 283 24.63 7.47 0.12
C TYR A 283 23.13 7.55 -0.11
N VAL A 284 22.47 8.64 0.32
CA VAL A 284 21.04 8.84 0.09
C VAL A 284 20.69 8.94 -1.40
N LEU A 285 21.55 9.57 -2.20
CA LEU A 285 21.34 9.70 -3.65
C LEU A 285 21.55 8.37 -4.37
N GLU A 286 22.59 7.63 -3.98
CA GLU A 286 22.85 6.28 -4.48
C GLU A 286 21.67 5.35 -4.19
N PHE A 287 21.12 5.39 -2.98
CA PHE A 287 19.98 4.60 -2.58
C PHE A 287 18.72 4.92 -3.41
N ILE A 288 18.41 6.21 -3.61
CA ILE A 288 17.28 6.65 -4.44
C ILE A 288 17.44 6.15 -5.87
N HIS A 289 18.63 6.30 -6.45
CA HIS A 289 18.91 5.85 -7.81
C HIS A 289 18.78 4.32 -7.94
N GLY A 290 19.37 3.56 -7.02
CA GLY A 290 19.32 2.09 -7.01
C GLY A 290 17.91 1.52 -6.83
N THR A 291 17.07 2.19 -6.04
CA THR A 291 15.68 1.77 -5.80
C THR A 291 14.82 1.80 -7.06
N SER A 292 15.16 2.62 -8.06
CA SER A 292 14.43 2.66 -9.34
C SER A 292 14.42 1.31 -10.05
N GLY A 293 15.55 0.60 -10.06
CA GLY A 293 15.64 -0.75 -10.62
C GLY A 293 14.85 -1.80 -9.83
N LEU A 294 14.85 -1.68 -8.50
CA LEU A 294 14.08 -2.58 -7.63
C LEU A 294 12.57 -2.45 -7.89
N ILE A 295 12.06 -1.22 -8.01
CA ILE A 295 10.63 -0.99 -8.28
C ILE A 295 10.23 -1.48 -9.67
N ALA A 296 11.09 -1.29 -10.68
CA ALA A 296 10.85 -1.85 -12.01
C ALA A 296 10.74 -3.39 -11.96
N GLY A 297 11.60 -4.05 -11.18
CA GLY A 297 11.52 -5.50 -10.95
C GLY A 297 10.20 -5.92 -10.27
N ARG A 298 9.73 -5.17 -9.27
CA ARG A 298 8.45 -5.41 -8.61
C ARG A 298 7.24 -5.21 -9.53
N LEU A 299 7.31 -4.25 -10.45
CA LEU A 299 6.28 -4.10 -11.49
C LEU A 299 6.18 -5.33 -12.38
N MET A 300 7.32 -5.88 -12.82
CA MET A 300 7.33 -7.12 -13.63
C MET A 300 6.76 -8.30 -12.84
N GLU A 301 7.12 -8.45 -11.57
CA GLU A 301 6.55 -9.46 -10.68
C GLU A 301 5.01 -9.31 -10.57
N ALA A 302 4.50 -8.09 -10.39
CA ALA A 302 3.07 -7.83 -10.31
C ALA A 302 2.31 -8.18 -11.62
N LEU A 303 2.92 -7.93 -12.78
CA LEU A 303 2.36 -8.29 -14.08
C LEU A 303 2.25 -9.81 -14.27
N GLU A 304 3.18 -10.58 -13.72
CA GLU A 304 3.17 -12.04 -13.81
C GLU A 304 2.23 -12.68 -12.77
N ILE A 305 2.12 -12.11 -11.57
CA ILE A 305 1.29 -12.68 -10.49
C ILE A 305 -0.21 -12.65 -10.85
N GLY A 306 -0.64 -11.68 -11.65
CA GLY A 306 -2.01 -11.59 -12.16
C GLY A 306 -2.42 -12.80 -13.02
N ARG A 307 -1.45 -13.59 -13.52
CA ARG A 307 -1.70 -14.81 -14.28
C ARG A 307 -1.83 -16.05 -13.42
N ALA A 308 -1.36 -16.01 -12.17
CA ALA A 308 -1.30 -17.17 -11.29
C ALA A 308 -2.66 -17.59 -10.68
N HIS A 309 -3.70 -16.79 -10.84
CA HIS A 309 -5.01 -16.99 -10.23
C HIS A 309 -6.16 -17.14 -11.25
N VAL A 310 -5.82 -17.49 -12.48
CA VAL A 310 -6.81 -17.77 -13.54
C VAL A 310 -7.41 -19.16 -13.39
#